data_1d6966df4bf96b3f38d9548b5f41f059
#
_entry.id   1d6966df4bf96b3f38d9548b5f41f059
#
_cell.length_a   1.000
_cell.length_b   1.000
_cell.length_c   1.000
_cell.angle_alpha   90.00
_cell.angle_beta   90.00
_cell.angle_gamma   90.00
#
_symmetry.space_group_name_H-M   'P 1'
#
loop_
_entity.id
_entity.type
_entity.pdbx_description
1 polymer ?
#
loop_
_entity_poly.entity_id
_entity_poly.type
_entity_poly.pdbx_seq_one_letter_code
_entity_poly.pdbx_strand_id
1 'polypeptide(L)'
;PIYEETLMKQFNQTPSGWEVTTQQGTVRCKQLVFCCGGYGGKEFAKLRTKFLPITTYIVVTRPLGKKLKQAIRTTDGISDGRRAGNYYRIVEGDRLLWGGDITAFGEVDSTRISEKMSRDLASVYPQLVDESGSIPIEYSWSGLMGYAEHMMPEIGPLEKDLWACTSFGGHGVNTAPIGARLVAEGLCGSS
;
A
#
# COMPACT_ATOMS: atom_id res chain seq x y z
N PRO A 1 6.96 -12.87 18.17
CA PRO A 1 5.80 -12.09 18.60
C PRO A 1 5.52 -10.92 17.66
N ILE A 2 4.27 -10.49 17.56
CA ILE A 2 3.83 -9.29 16.85
C ILE A 2 3.32 -8.32 17.90
N TYR A 3 3.75 -7.08 17.82
CA TYR A 3 3.34 -6.01 18.74
C TYR A 3 2.60 -4.95 17.94
N GLU A 4 1.28 -4.95 18.03
CA GLU A 4 0.40 -3.95 17.42
C GLU A 4 0.43 -2.64 18.22
N GLU A 5 -0.03 -1.55 17.59
CA GLU A 5 -0.10 -0.21 18.19
C GLU A 5 1.22 0.26 18.82
N THR A 6 2.35 -0.27 18.31
CA THR A 6 3.69 -0.05 18.88
C THR A 6 4.51 0.79 17.91
N LEU A 7 4.19 2.09 17.85
CA LEU A 7 4.87 3.04 16.97
C LEU A 7 6.33 3.24 17.41
N MET A 8 7.27 3.01 16.48
CA MET A 8 8.68 3.38 16.66
C MET A 8 8.83 4.91 16.67
N LYS A 9 9.56 5.43 17.66
CA LYS A 9 9.88 6.86 17.77
C LYS A 9 11.27 7.18 17.30
N GLN A 10 12.22 6.33 17.64
CA GLN A 10 13.62 6.46 17.26
C GLN A 10 14.34 5.12 17.36
N PHE A 11 15.51 5.03 16.77
CA PHE A 11 16.42 3.90 16.94
C PHE A 11 17.85 4.40 16.98
N ASN A 12 18.70 3.68 17.73
CA ASN A 12 20.11 4.02 17.89
C ASN A 12 20.96 2.77 17.79
N GLN A 13 22.14 2.91 17.19
CA GLN A 13 23.11 1.83 17.15
C GLN A 13 23.77 1.69 18.53
N THR A 14 24.00 0.47 18.94
CA THR A 14 24.70 0.10 20.17
C THR A 14 25.88 -0.82 19.87
N PRO A 15 26.81 -1.07 20.77
CA PRO A 15 27.89 -2.02 20.56
C PRO A 15 27.42 -3.45 20.24
N SER A 16 26.20 -3.83 20.65
CA SER A 16 25.63 -5.17 20.48
C SER A 16 24.53 -5.27 19.42
N GLY A 17 24.27 -4.21 18.65
CA GLY A 17 23.21 -4.13 17.63
C GLY A 17 22.43 -2.82 17.70
N TRP A 18 21.12 -2.88 17.80
CA TRP A 18 20.22 -1.73 17.74
C TRP A 18 19.30 -1.66 18.94
N GLU A 19 19.01 -0.46 19.37
CA GLU A 19 18.00 -0.14 20.38
C GLU A 19 16.89 0.70 19.73
N VAL A 20 15.66 0.19 19.76
CA VAL A 20 14.48 0.80 19.14
C VAL A 20 13.56 1.27 20.28
N THR A 21 13.34 2.58 20.38
CA THR A 21 12.39 3.17 21.32
C THR A 21 11.01 3.27 20.66
N THR A 22 10.01 2.75 21.36
CA THR A 22 8.61 2.79 20.93
C THR A 22 7.78 3.62 21.93
N GLN A 23 6.48 3.75 21.65
CA GLN A 23 5.56 4.38 22.61
C GLN A 23 5.40 3.55 23.90
N GLN A 24 5.57 2.23 23.81
CA GLN A 24 5.28 1.29 24.91
C GLN A 24 6.54 0.77 25.63
N GLY A 25 7.73 1.01 25.07
CA GLY A 25 8.98 0.52 25.67
C GLY A 25 10.13 0.50 24.68
N THR A 26 11.17 -0.24 25.03
CA THR A 26 12.40 -0.35 24.24
C THR A 26 12.64 -1.79 23.81
N VAL A 27 12.96 -1.97 22.53
CA VAL A 27 13.35 -3.25 21.95
C VAL A 27 14.85 -3.22 21.63
N ARG A 28 15.58 -4.23 22.08
CA ARG A 28 16.98 -4.44 21.72
C ARG A 28 17.12 -5.62 20.77
N CYS A 29 17.80 -5.41 19.65
CA CYS A 29 17.99 -6.44 18.64
C CYS A 29 19.40 -6.39 18.05
N LYS A 30 19.86 -7.53 17.52
CA LYS A 30 21.15 -7.58 16.81
C LYS A 30 21.05 -6.93 15.44
N GLN A 31 19.94 -7.15 14.76
CA GLN A 31 19.67 -6.67 13.40
C GLN A 31 18.30 -6.02 13.35
N LEU A 32 18.16 -4.98 12.53
CA LEU A 32 16.92 -4.22 12.35
C LEU A 32 16.54 -4.18 10.86
N VAL A 33 15.27 -4.43 10.55
CA VAL A 33 14.75 -4.39 9.18
C VAL A 33 13.60 -3.41 9.07
N PHE A 34 13.70 -2.45 8.15
CA PHE A 34 12.60 -1.53 7.81
C PHE A 34 11.70 -2.11 6.73
N CYS A 35 10.44 -2.39 7.06
CA CYS A 35 9.40 -2.90 6.15
C CYS A 35 8.19 -1.98 6.05
N CYS A 36 8.33 -0.69 6.35
CA CYS A 36 7.22 0.25 6.62
C CYS A 36 6.51 0.77 5.35
N GLY A 37 6.88 0.34 4.13
CA GLY A 37 6.27 0.83 2.90
C GLY A 37 6.40 2.35 2.75
N GLY A 38 5.34 3.01 2.28
CA GLY A 38 5.27 4.46 2.13
C GLY A 38 5.14 5.23 3.46
N TYR A 39 4.94 4.53 4.58
CA TYR A 39 4.77 5.14 5.91
C TYR A 39 6.08 5.35 6.67
N GLY A 40 7.15 4.66 6.26
CA GLY A 40 8.45 4.73 6.91
C GLY A 40 9.32 5.90 6.47
N GLY A 41 10.43 6.07 7.17
CA GLY A 41 11.51 6.97 6.77
C GLY A 41 11.53 8.31 7.48
N LYS A 42 10.52 8.73 8.21
CA LYS A 42 10.58 9.96 9.02
C LYS A 42 11.62 9.86 10.12
N GLU A 43 11.78 8.66 10.67
CA GLU A 43 12.70 8.31 11.74
C GLU A 43 14.13 8.10 11.23
N PHE A 44 14.29 7.84 9.93
CA PHE A 44 15.58 7.59 9.29
C PHE A 44 15.73 8.37 7.98
N ALA A 45 16.45 9.49 8.04
CA ALA A 45 16.59 10.43 6.93
C ALA A 45 17.13 9.79 5.65
N LYS A 46 18.11 8.87 5.75
CA LYS A 46 18.68 8.18 4.59
C LYS A 46 17.64 7.31 3.85
N LEU A 47 16.72 6.68 4.56
CA LEU A 47 15.64 5.89 3.95
C LEU A 47 14.59 6.81 3.31
N ARG A 48 14.27 7.93 3.99
CA ARG A 48 13.29 8.90 3.49
C ARG A 48 13.66 9.51 2.14
N THR A 49 14.94 9.65 1.84
CA THR A 49 15.42 10.20 0.55
C THR A 49 15.36 9.20 -0.60
N LYS A 50 15.10 7.92 -0.31
CA LYS A 50 15.13 6.85 -1.32
C LYS A 50 13.82 6.61 -2.02
N PHE A 51 12.70 7.11 -1.50
CA PHE A 51 11.39 6.92 -2.12
C PHE A 51 10.46 8.11 -1.90
N LEU A 52 9.51 8.26 -2.82
CA LEU A 52 8.41 9.19 -2.75
C LEU A 52 7.17 8.44 -2.22
N PRO A 53 6.54 8.88 -1.10
CA PRO A 53 5.26 8.36 -0.67
C PRO A 53 4.16 8.90 -1.60
N ILE A 54 3.40 7.98 -2.19
CA ILE A 54 2.27 8.28 -3.08
C ILE A 54 1.00 7.75 -2.42
N THR A 55 0.01 8.62 -2.24
CA THR A 55 -1.30 8.19 -1.75
C THR A 55 -2.09 7.57 -2.89
N THR A 56 -2.67 6.39 -2.65
CA THR A 56 -3.63 5.71 -3.54
C THR A 56 -4.96 5.54 -2.82
N TYR A 57 -6.02 5.36 -3.60
CA TYR A 57 -7.38 5.34 -3.09
C TYR A 57 -8.14 4.10 -3.55
N ILE A 58 -9.02 3.63 -2.69
CA ILE A 58 -9.93 2.51 -2.98
C ILE A 58 -11.33 2.91 -2.53
N VAL A 59 -12.32 2.54 -3.34
CA VAL A 59 -13.73 2.59 -2.97
C VAL A 59 -14.38 1.23 -3.13
N VAL A 60 -15.43 0.98 -2.34
CA VAL A 60 -16.31 -0.19 -2.49
C VAL A 60 -17.73 0.31 -2.62
N THR A 61 -18.42 -0.18 -3.64
CA THR A 61 -19.84 0.19 -3.87
C THR A 61 -20.76 -0.43 -2.83
N ARG A 62 -21.94 0.12 -2.68
CA ARG A 62 -23.07 -0.63 -2.11
C ARG A 62 -23.36 -1.88 -2.95
N PRO A 63 -24.14 -2.85 -2.43
CA PRO A 63 -24.56 -3.98 -3.23
C PRO A 63 -25.26 -3.53 -4.52
N LEU A 64 -24.77 -3.99 -5.67
CA LEU A 64 -25.28 -3.67 -7.00
C LEU A 64 -26.16 -4.79 -7.59
N GLY A 65 -26.18 -5.94 -6.91
CA GLY A 65 -27.03 -7.07 -7.25
C GLY A 65 -26.77 -7.65 -8.66
N LYS A 66 -27.87 -7.96 -9.35
CA LYS A 66 -27.81 -8.60 -10.68
C LYS A 66 -27.14 -7.72 -11.75
N LYS A 67 -27.23 -6.38 -11.63
CA LYS A 67 -26.64 -5.45 -12.59
C LYS A 67 -25.11 -5.63 -12.66
N LEU A 68 -24.46 -5.86 -11.50
CA LEU A 68 -23.02 -6.07 -11.47
C LEU A 68 -22.60 -7.33 -12.23
N LYS A 69 -23.29 -8.44 -12.05
CA LYS A 69 -23.00 -9.72 -12.73
C LYS A 69 -23.26 -9.66 -14.22
N GLN A 70 -24.16 -8.80 -14.66
CA GLN A 70 -24.41 -8.54 -16.10
C GLN A 70 -23.30 -7.67 -16.71
N ALA A 71 -22.78 -6.70 -15.94
CA ALA A 71 -21.71 -5.80 -16.38
C ALA A 71 -20.33 -6.45 -16.36
N ILE A 72 -20.04 -7.26 -15.34
CA ILE A 72 -18.74 -7.91 -15.14
C ILE A 72 -18.98 -9.42 -14.97
N ARG A 73 -18.50 -10.20 -15.93
CA ARG A 73 -18.75 -11.65 -16.02
C ARG A 73 -17.63 -12.52 -15.44
N THR A 74 -16.61 -11.91 -14.86
CA THR A 74 -15.51 -12.60 -14.19
C THR A 74 -15.42 -12.22 -12.72
N THR A 75 -14.90 -13.13 -11.91
CA THR A 75 -14.52 -12.87 -10.50
C THR A 75 -13.05 -12.53 -10.36
N ASP A 76 -12.28 -12.57 -11.45
CA ASP A 76 -10.86 -12.24 -11.45
C ASP A 76 -10.63 -10.75 -11.20
N GLY A 77 -9.41 -10.40 -10.83
CA GLY A 77 -8.98 -9.01 -10.79
C GLY A 77 -8.81 -8.46 -12.21
N ILE A 78 -9.33 -7.29 -12.43
CA ILE A 78 -9.21 -6.56 -13.70
C ILE A 78 -8.34 -5.33 -13.45
N SER A 79 -7.44 -5.03 -14.39
CA SER A 79 -6.67 -3.79 -14.36
C SER A 79 -6.55 -3.22 -15.76
N ASP A 80 -6.50 -1.90 -15.88
CA ASP A 80 -6.19 -1.25 -17.15
C ASP A 80 -4.67 -1.13 -17.36
N GLY A 81 -4.25 -0.80 -18.58
CA GLY A 81 -2.84 -0.72 -18.99
C GLY A 81 -2.15 0.61 -18.65
N ARG A 82 -2.79 1.54 -17.95
CA ARG A 82 -2.21 2.84 -17.59
C ARG A 82 -1.22 2.69 -16.44
N ARG A 83 -0.23 3.56 -16.37
CA ARG A 83 0.80 3.53 -15.30
C ARG A 83 0.19 3.72 -13.89
N ALA A 84 -0.80 4.58 -13.74
CA ALA A 84 -1.61 4.78 -12.54
C ALA A 84 -3.05 4.41 -12.86
N GLY A 85 -3.23 3.18 -13.35
CA GLY A 85 -4.49 2.69 -13.87
C GLY A 85 -5.47 2.27 -12.78
N ASN A 86 -6.70 2.05 -13.20
CA ASN A 86 -7.71 1.49 -12.34
C ASN A 86 -7.51 -0.03 -12.22
N TYR A 87 -7.80 -0.55 -11.05
CA TYR A 87 -7.85 -1.99 -10.78
C TYR A 87 -9.11 -2.29 -9.98
N TYR A 88 -9.79 -3.37 -10.30
CA TYR A 88 -11.07 -3.64 -9.68
C TYR A 88 -11.43 -5.12 -9.73
N ARG A 89 -12.33 -5.53 -8.85
CA ARG A 89 -12.88 -6.88 -8.80
C ARG A 89 -14.21 -6.91 -8.05
N ILE A 90 -15.00 -7.95 -8.30
CA ILE A 90 -16.19 -8.22 -7.51
C ILE A 90 -15.76 -8.74 -6.13
N VAL A 91 -16.33 -8.19 -5.08
CA VAL A 91 -16.18 -8.63 -3.69
C VAL A 91 -17.55 -8.90 -3.08
N GLU A 92 -17.62 -9.79 -2.09
CA GLU A 92 -18.86 -10.17 -1.41
C GLU A 92 -20.01 -10.58 -2.35
N GLY A 93 -19.68 -10.97 -3.59
CA GLY A 93 -20.60 -11.49 -4.58
C GLY A 93 -21.40 -10.46 -5.37
N ASP A 94 -21.59 -9.24 -4.89
CA ASP A 94 -22.39 -8.21 -5.57
C ASP A 94 -21.93 -6.77 -5.34
N ARG A 95 -20.76 -6.56 -4.77
CA ARG A 95 -20.10 -5.27 -4.60
C ARG A 95 -18.91 -5.15 -5.55
N LEU A 96 -18.61 -3.96 -5.98
CA LEU A 96 -17.41 -3.69 -6.78
C LEU A 96 -16.40 -2.93 -5.94
N LEU A 97 -15.24 -3.55 -5.71
CA LEU A 97 -14.05 -2.86 -5.22
C LEU A 97 -13.37 -2.22 -6.42
N TRP A 98 -13.13 -0.93 -6.34
CA TRP A 98 -12.47 -0.14 -7.38
C TRP A 98 -11.32 0.66 -6.76
N GLY A 99 -10.12 0.39 -7.20
CA GLY A 99 -8.90 1.08 -6.81
C GLY A 99 -8.31 1.86 -7.98
N GLY A 100 -7.61 2.89 -7.66
CA GLY A 100 -6.99 3.77 -8.65
C GLY A 100 -6.77 5.14 -8.06
N ASP A 101 -6.58 6.10 -8.92
CA ASP A 101 -6.24 7.47 -8.55
C ASP A 101 -5.01 7.56 -7.63
N ILE A 102 -4.23 8.58 -7.78
CA ILE A 102 -3.05 8.79 -6.93
C ILE A 102 -2.85 10.28 -6.67
N THR A 103 -2.28 10.61 -5.51
CA THR A 103 -1.78 11.94 -5.22
C THR A 103 -0.37 11.88 -4.64
N ALA A 104 0.50 12.76 -5.11
CA ALA A 104 1.89 12.86 -4.64
C ALA A 104 2.03 13.80 -3.43
N PHE A 105 1.05 14.67 -3.21
CA PHE A 105 1.10 15.68 -2.15
C PHE A 105 -0.21 15.70 -1.37
N GLY A 106 -0.14 15.16 -0.16
CA GLY A 106 -1.27 15.12 0.75
C GLY A 106 -2.33 14.07 0.42
N GLU A 107 -3.34 14.01 1.24
CA GLU A 107 -4.48 13.12 1.14
C GLU A 107 -5.71 13.93 0.72
N VAL A 108 -6.50 13.39 -0.19
CA VAL A 108 -7.77 14.00 -0.60
C VAL A 108 -8.86 13.54 0.36
N ASP A 109 -9.76 14.43 0.73
CA ASP A 109 -10.93 14.12 1.53
C ASP A 109 -11.73 12.93 0.97
N SER A 110 -12.17 12.03 1.85
CA SER A 110 -12.83 10.77 1.48
C SER A 110 -14.12 10.98 0.69
N THR A 111 -14.88 12.02 0.97
CA THR A 111 -16.11 12.34 0.23
C THR A 111 -15.77 12.73 -1.20
N ARG A 112 -14.82 13.65 -1.36
CA ARG A 112 -14.39 14.15 -2.67
C ARG A 112 -13.78 13.02 -3.53
N ILE A 113 -13.01 12.11 -2.91
CA ILE A 113 -12.44 10.98 -3.64
C ILE A 113 -13.53 9.98 -4.03
N SER A 114 -14.51 9.71 -3.16
CA SER A 114 -15.65 8.83 -3.45
C SER A 114 -16.47 9.33 -4.64
N GLU A 115 -16.78 10.62 -4.67
CA GLU A 115 -17.50 11.25 -5.79
C GLU A 115 -16.71 11.17 -7.10
N LYS A 116 -15.41 11.44 -7.05
CA LYS A 116 -14.54 11.35 -8.24
C LYS A 116 -14.49 9.91 -8.76
N MET A 117 -14.20 8.95 -7.89
CA MET A 117 -14.08 7.54 -8.28
C MET A 117 -15.42 6.93 -8.72
N SER A 118 -16.55 7.39 -8.15
CA SER A 118 -17.89 7.02 -8.63
C SER A 118 -18.12 7.49 -10.06
N ARG A 119 -17.70 8.73 -10.43
CA ARG A 119 -17.77 9.23 -11.81
C ARG A 119 -16.85 8.45 -12.75
N ASP A 120 -15.63 8.16 -12.32
CA ASP A 120 -14.67 7.38 -13.12
C ASP A 120 -15.23 5.98 -13.39
N LEU A 121 -15.78 5.33 -12.38
CA LEU A 121 -16.44 4.03 -12.49
C LEU A 121 -17.66 4.09 -13.41
N ALA A 122 -18.50 5.13 -13.30
CA ALA A 122 -19.67 5.34 -14.15
C ALA A 122 -19.28 5.55 -15.63
N SER A 123 -18.11 6.13 -15.89
CA SER A 123 -17.61 6.28 -17.26
C SER A 123 -17.26 4.95 -17.92
N VAL A 124 -16.86 3.95 -17.12
CA VAL A 124 -16.51 2.60 -17.59
C VAL A 124 -17.75 1.69 -17.62
N TYR A 125 -18.62 1.82 -16.61
CA TYR A 125 -19.80 1.00 -16.41
C TYR A 125 -21.07 1.83 -16.23
N PRO A 126 -21.52 2.57 -17.26
CA PRO A 126 -22.70 3.45 -17.15
C PRO A 126 -23.98 2.69 -16.79
N GLN A 127 -24.05 1.40 -17.07
CA GLN A 127 -25.20 0.54 -16.73
C GLN A 127 -25.32 0.26 -15.21
N LEU A 128 -24.32 0.59 -14.42
CA LEU A 128 -24.35 0.45 -12.95
C LEU A 128 -24.85 1.70 -12.25
N VAL A 129 -25.00 2.81 -12.98
CA VAL A 129 -25.53 4.07 -12.45
C VAL A 129 -26.96 3.86 -11.95
N ASP A 130 -27.27 4.40 -10.79
CA ASP A 130 -28.63 4.38 -10.19
C ASP A 130 -29.48 5.59 -10.61
N GLU A 131 -30.66 5.69 -10.04
CA GLU A 131 -31.61 6.78 -10.32
C GLU A 131 -31.08 8.16 -9.90
N SER A 132 -30.10 8.23 -9.00
CA SER A 132 -29.45 9.49 -8.59
C SER A 132 -28.42 9.99 -9.61
N GLY A 133 -28.13 9.21 -10.66
CA GLY A 133 -27.13 9.54 -11.66
C GLY A 133 -25.70 9.20 -11.23
N SER A 134 -25.53 8.37 -10.18
CA SER A 134 -24.24 7.98 -9.65
C SER A 134 -24.16 6.47 -9.36
N ILE A 135 -22.95 5.98 -9.08
CA ILE A 135 -22.78 4.63 -8.53
C ILE A 135 -22.55 4.78 -7.03
N PRO A 136 -23.41 4.22 -6.17
CA PRO A 136 -23.37 4.46 -4.74
C PRO A 136 -22.13 3.81 -4.11
N ILE A 137 -21.29 4.61 -3.46
CA ILE A 137 -20.14 4.15 -2.70
C ILE A 137 -20.54 3.95 -1.23
N GLU A 138 -20.05 2.90 -0.60
CA GLU A 138 -20.26 2.63 0.82
C GLU A 138 -19.00 2.81 1.63
N TYR A 139 -17.85 2.36 1.10
CA TYR A 139 -16.56 2.50 1.77
C TYR A 139 -15.57 3.21 0.86
N SER A 140 -14.76 4.06 1.45
CA SER A 140 -13.59 4.66 0.81
C SER A 140 -12.43 4.78 1.79
N TRP A 141 -11.23 4.53 1.33
CA TRP A 141 -10.02 4.72 2.12
C TRP A 141 -8.83 5.00 1.23
N SER A 142 -7.75 5.44 1.85
CA SER A 142 -6.46 5.71 1.22
C SER A 142 -5.35 4.89 1.87
N GLY A 143 -4.22 4.81 1.19
CA GLY A 143 -3.00 4.23 1.71
C GLY A 143 -1.77 4.78 1.00
N LEU A 144 -0.61 4.75 1.69
CA LEU A 144 0.65 5.20 1.12
C LEU A 144 1.41 4.05 0.46
N MET A 145 1.83 4.27 -0.76
CA MET A 145 2.79 3.43 -1.48
C MET A 145 4.13 4.15 -1.54
N GLY A 146 5.24 3.45 -1.34
CA GLY A 146 6.57 3.99 -1.55
C GLY A 146 7.04 3.72 -2.99
N TYR A 147 7.40 4.76 -3.72
CA TYR A 147 7.99 4.66 -5.06
C TYR A 147 9.44 5.13 -5.02
N ALA A 148 10.38 4.22 -5.23
CA ALA A 148 11.78 4.58 -5.40
C ALA A 148 12.03 5.18 -6.79
N GLU A 149 13.03 6.04 -6.91
CA GLU A 149 13.40 6.70 -8.17
C GLU A 149 13.65 5.71 -9.31
N HIS A 150 14.32 4.61 -9.00
CA HIS A 150 14.63 3.55 -9.97
C HIS A 150 13.46 2.57 -10.22
N MET A 151 12.28 2.82 -9.65
CA MET A 151 11.05 2.05 -9.84
C MET A 151 11.11 0.58 -9.39
N MET A 152 12.15 0.19 -8.66
CA MET A 152 12.32 -1.13 -8.04
C MET A 152 12.21 -1.01 -6.52
N PRO A 153 11.87 -2.09 -5.81
CA PRO A 153 11.87 -2.09 -4.35
C PRO A 153 13.26 -1.79 -3.75
N GLU A 154 13.28 -1.15 -2.59
CA GLU A 154 14.46 -0.99 -1.76
C GLU A 154 14.64 -2.25 -0.91
N ILE A 155 15.55 -3.14 -1.31
CA ILE A 155 15.83 -4.42 -0.64
C ILE A 155 17.33 -4.54 -0.41
N GLY A 156 17.78 -4.67 0.83
CA GLY A 156 19.17 -4.88 1.16
C GLY A 156 19.65 -4.10 2.37
N PRO A 157 20.98 -4.14 2.64
CA PRO A 157 21.59 -3.43 3.75
C PRO A 157 21.61 -1.91 3.52
N LEU A 158 21.20 -1.15 4.52
CA LEU A 158 21.33 0.31 4.57
C LEU A 158 22.61 0.72 5.32
N GLU A 159 22.91 -0.01 6.37
CA GLU A 159 24.09 0.12 7.23
C GLU A 159 24.42 -1.25 7.82
N LYS A 160 25.49 -1.35 8.61
CA LYS A 160 25.82 -2.59 9.31
C LYS A 160 24.64 -3.01 10.21
N ASP A 161 24.16 -4.23 10.01
CA ASP A 161 23.05 -4.83 10.76
C ASP A 161 21.73 -4.07 10.66
N LEU A 162 21.58 -3.20 9.66
CA LEU A 162 20.38 -2.43 9.35
C LEU A 162 19.97 -2.64 7.89
N TRP A 163 18.76 -3.11 7.68
CA TRP A 163 18.25 -3.53 6.38
C TRP A 163 16.95 -2.83 6.01
N ALA A 164 16.66 -2.77 4.72
CA ALA A 164 15.38 -2.37 4.18
C ALA A 164 14.75 -3.48 3.34
N CYS A 165 13.40 -3.56 3.40
CA CYS A 165 12.58 -4.34 2.49
C CYS A 165 11.28 -3.53 2.27
N THR A 166 11.32 -2.54 1.39
CA THR A 166 10.29 -1.50 1.30
C THR A 166 10.16 -0.94 -0.12
N SER A 167 9.32 0.05 -0.31
CA SER A 167 9.18 0.82 -1.57
C SER A 167 8.77 -0.02 -2.78
N PHE A 168 7.80 -0.92 -2.58
CA PHE A 168 7.34 -1.85 -3.62
C PHE A 168 6.50 -1.22 -4.73
N GLY A 169 6.21 0.09 -4.67
CA GLY A 169 5.57 0.83 -5.76
C GLY A 169 4.20 0.29 -6.20
N GLY A 170 3.39 -0.21 -5.25
CA GLY A 170 2.08 -0.82 -5.53
C GLY A 170 2.12 -2.30 -5.95
N HIS A 171 3.30 -2.91 -6.12
CA HIS A 171 3.48 -4.30 -6.54
C HIS A 171 3.89 -5.25 -5.40
N GLY A 172 3.68 -4.84 -4.14
CA GLY A 172 4.19 -5.57 -2.97
C GLY A 172 3.60 -6.97 -2.79
N VAL A 173 2.35 -7.21 -3.16
CA VAL A 173 1.69 -8.51 -2.96
C VAL A 173 2.45 -9.66 -3.64
N ASN A 174 2.96 -9.45 -4.83
CA ASN A 174 3.69 -10.47 -5.58
C ASN A 174 5.21 -10.39 -5.39
N THR A 175 5.78 -9.25 -5.01
CA THR A 175 7.24 -9.05 -4.92
C THR A 175 7.78 -9.09 -3.49
N ALA A 176 6.98 -8.74 -2.47
CA ALA A 176 7.41 -8.76 -1.07
C ALA A 176 7.86 -10.14 -0.57
N PRO A 177 7.25 -11.28 -0.96
CA PRO A 177 7.75 -12.60 -0.57
C PRO A 177 9.19 -12.88 -1.02
N ILE A 178 9.53 -12.47 -2.25
CA ILE A 178 10.91 -12.59 -2.77
C ILE A 178 11.85 -11.65 -2.01
N GLY A 179 11.43 -10.40 -1.77
CA GLY A 179 12.20 -9.44 -0.98
C GLY A 179 12.47 -9.93 0.44
N ALA A 180 11.46 -10.49 1.09
CA ALA A 180 11.60 -11.05 2.44
C ALA A 180 12.59 -12.23 2.47
N ARG A 181 12.56 -13.09 1.45
CA ARG A 181 13.51 -14.19 1.31
C ARG A 181 14.95 -13.70 1.16
N LEU A 182 15.19 -12.73 0.26
CA LEU A 182 16.51 -12.15 0.05
C LEU A 182 17.06 -11.52 1.33
N VAL A 183 16.23 -10.78 2.06
CA VAL A 183 16.63 -10.20 3.36
C VAL A 183 16.93 -11.30 4.38
N ALA A 184 16.11 -12.33 4.47
CA ALA A 184 16.34 -13.44 5.41
C ALA A 184 17.64 -14.19 5.10
N GLU A 185 17.93 -14.49 3.83
CA GLU A 185 19.18 -15.09 3.38
C GLU A 185 20.38 -14.20 3.74
N GLY A 186 20.30 -12.89 3.48
CA GLY A 186 21.35 -11.94 3.84
C GLY A 186 21.58 -11.83 5.35
N LEU A 187 20.53 -11.83 6.16
CA LEU A 187 20.61 -11.79 7.62
C LEU A 187 21.21 -13.07 8.21
N CYS A 188 20.99 -14.22 7.58
CA CYS A 188 21.54 -15.51 7.99
C CYS A 188 22.95 -15.78 7.47
N GLY A 189 23.53 -14.88 6.64
CA GLY A 189 24.85 -15.08 6.04
C GLY A 189 24.88 -16.17 4.96
N SER A 190 23.74 -16.51 4.39
CA SER A 190 23.63 -17.40 3.23
C SER A 190 23.89 -16.57 1.98
N SER A 191 25.09 -16.68 1.42
CA SER A 191 25.50 -16.09 0.14
C SER A 191 25.05 -16.92 -1.05
#